data_fad8b58680cce4ac0e66b7f12523db94
#
_entry.id   fad8b58680cce4ac0e66b7f12523db94
#
_cell.length_a   1.000
_cell.length_b   1.000
_cell.length_c   1.000
_cell.angle_alpha   90.00
_cell.angle_beta   90.00
_cell.angle_gamma   90.00
#
_symmetry.space_group_name_H-M   'P 1'
#
loop_
_entity.id
_entity.type
_entity.pdbx_description
1 polymer ?
#
loop_
_entity_poly.entity_id
_entity_poly.type
_entity_poly.pdbx_seq_one_letter_code
_entity_poly.pdbx_strand_id
1 'polypeptide(L)'
;MAKFNANRVVPFDFKPFSEKQLLVLGWWMLPQYKNKNALICDGAVRSGKTVSMCFSYVNWATYSYNGYNFAICGKTIASVRRNVIQPLKQMLLSRGYTVQDNRSANVLTISRIWMDKGQRRTATNYFYIFGGGDEGSQDLIQGVTLAGVLFDEVALLAQSFVNQATARCSVEGAKFWFNCNPDSPYHWFNQEWIQKSEEKKALHLHFTMDDNLSLSEEVKERYKSLYTGVFYKRFILGLWVMADGVIYPMFDPDKHVKTMRKNWTRIFISADFGIQNATTFGIFGYYAPEKRYHQIASYYHSGRTQGQKTVAEYVRDLIEFIQVHNVMPEYITIDPSAAPLIVEIKKNKFFQRHNIRVLPAKNNVELGIQVVSYLLNQGKFTLDPSCKNDIEEFGS
;
A
#
# COMPACT_ATOMS: atom_id res chain seq x y z
N MET A 1 16.71 -8.72 -41.00
CA MET A 1 15.74 -8.03 -40.15
C MET A 1 14.80 -9.07 -39.54
N ALA A 2 15.00 -9.46 -38.31
CA ALA A 2 14.13 -10.42 -37.61
C ALA A 2 12.83 -9.70 -37.22
N LYS A 3 11.71 -10.17 -37.77
CA LYS A 3 10.38 -9.72 -37.33
C LYS A 3 10.18 -10.18 -35.87
N PHE A 4 10.19 -9.26 -34.91
CA PHE A 4 9.75 -9.49 -33.56
C PHE A 4 8.26 -9.89 -33.58
N ASN A 5 7.99 -11.17 -33.37
CA ASN A 5 6.62 -11.67 -33.17
C ASN A 5 6.09 -11.20 -31.81
N ALA A 6 5.38 -10.08 -31.81
CA ALA A 6 4.91 -9.35 -30.62
C ALA A 6 3.68 -9.96 -29.94
N ASN A 7 3.35 -11.24 -30.09
CA ASN A 7 2.12 -11.83 -29.52
C ASN A 7 2.26 -13.26 -28.98
N ARG A 8 3.38 -13.59 -28.34
CA ARG A 8 3.33 -14.76 -27.43
C ARG A 8 2.88 -14.28 -26.06
N VAL A 9 1.57 -14.31 -25.82
CA VAL A 9 1.01 -14.24 -24.46
C VAL A 9 1.59 -15.41 -23.69
N VAL A 10 2.47 -15.15 -22.72
CA VAL A 10 2.93 -16.20 -21.79
C VAL A 10 1.70 -16.66 -21.02
N PRO A 11 1.30 -17.94 -21.08
CA PRO A 11 0.14 -18.43 -20.35
C PRO A 11 0.34 -18.18 -18.86
N PHE A 12 -0.72 -17.72 -18.18
CA PHE A 12 -0.69 -17.62 -16.72
C PHE A 12 -0.71 -19.05 -16.14
N ASP A 13 0.31 -19.36 -15.34
CA ASP A 13 0.43 -20.66 -14.67
C ASP A 13 -0.39 -20.65 -13.36
N PHE A 14 -1.58 -21.23 -13.42
CA PHE A 14 -2.44 -21.41 -12.26
C PHE A 14 -1.86 -22.50 -11.37
N LYS A 15 -1.41 -22.13 -10.19
CA LYS A 15 -1.10 -23.08 -9.12
C LYS A 15 -2.39 -23.64 -8.50
N PRO A 16 -2.33 -24.77 -7.78
CA PRO A 16 -3.50 -25.29 -7.07
C PRO A 16 -4.13 -24.25 -6.16
N PHE A 17 -5.44 -24.20 -6.14
CA PHE A 17 -6.22 -23.36 -5.24
C PHE A 17 -6.53 -24.10 -3.95
N SER A 18 -6.46 -23.41 -2.80
CA SER A 18 -6.99 -23.91 -1.54
C SER A 18 -8.53 -23.99 -1.59
N GLU A 19 -9.12 -24.75 -0.67
CA GLU A 19 -10.58 -24.84 -0.54
C GLU A 19 -11.23 -23.45 -0.39
N LYS A 20 -10.61 -22.58 0.39
CA LYS A 20 -11.08 -21.22 0.60
C LYS A 20 -11.01 -20.39 -0.69
N GLN A 21 -9.95 -20.51 -1.47
CA GLN A 21 -9.83 -19.87 -2.78
C GLN A 21 -10.86 -20.43 -3.79
N LEU A 22 -11.13 -21.76 -3.76
CA LEU A 22 -12.18 -22.38 -4.58
C LEU A 22 -13.57 -21.85 -4.19
N LEU A 23 -13.82 -21.66 -2.90
CA LEU A 23 -15.05 -21.01 -2.42
C LEU A 23 -15.18 -19.60 -2.97
N VAL A 24 -14.13 -18.79 -2.93
CA VAL A 24 -14.10 -17.43 -3.52
C VAL A 24 -14.43 -17.47 -5.01
N LEU A 25 -13.91 -18.44 -5.77
CA LEU A 25 -14.16 -18.56 -7.20
C LEU A 25 -15.61 -18.82 -7.54
N GLY A 26 -16.33 -19.59 -6.69
CA GLY A 26 -17.66 -20.12 -6.99
C GLY A 26 -18.79 -19.72 -6.04
N TRP A 27 -18.55 -18.88 -5.02
CA TRP A 27 -19.55 -18.55 -3.99
C TRP A 27 -20.91 -18.10 -4.54
N TRP A 28 -20.89 -17.31 -5.60
CA TRP A 28 -22.07 -16.73 -6.24
C TRP A 28 -22.94 -17.77 -6.98
N MET A 29 -22.42 -18.96 -7.25
CA MET A 29 -23.15 -20.11 -7.85
C MET A 29 -23.74 -21.03 -6.79
N LEU A 30 -23.23 -20.99 -5.54
CA LEU A 30 -23.60 -21.95 -4.52
C LEU A 30 -24.94 -21.60 -3.88
N PRO A 31 -25.92 -22.56 -3.81
CA PRO A 31 -27.25 -22.28 -3.28
C PRO A 31 -27.28 -21.66 -1.88
N GLN A 32 -26.39 -22.08 -0.99
CA GLN A 32 -26.31 -21.58 0.38
C GLN A 32 -25.92 -20.10 0.48
N TYR A 33 -25.32 -19.54 -0.57
CA TYR A 33 -24.91 -18.12 -0.62
C TYR A 33 -25.74 -17.29 -1.60
N LYS A 34 -26.86 -17.85 -2.13
CA LYS A 34 -27.69 -17.14 -3.10
C LYS A 34 -28.24 -15.81 -2.60
N ASN A 35 -28.47 -15.68 -1.29
CA ASN A 35 -28.96 -14.47 -0.64
C ASN A 35 -27.84 -13.49 -0.26
N LYS A 36 -26.58 -13.84 -0.49
CA LYS A 36 -25.43 -12.94 -0.19
C LYS A 36 -25.18 -12.00 -1.37
N ASN A 37 -25.00 -10.72 -1.06
CA ASN A 37 -24.75 -9.65 -2.05
C ASN A 37 -23.29 -9.24 -2.11
N ALA A 38 -22.47 -9.64 -1.13
CA ALA A 38 -21.06 -9.27 -1.06
C ALA A 38 -20.18 -10.45 -0.65
N LEU A 39 -18.93 -10.40 -1.11
CA LEU A 39 -17.83 -11.23 -0.63
C LEU A 39 -16.76 -10.31 -0.02
N ILE A 40 -16.38 -10.57 1.22
CA ILE A 40 -15.29 -9.89 1.92
C ILE A 40 -14.18 -10.91 2.14
N CYS A 41 -12.98 -10.65 1.63
CA CYS A 41 -11.78 -11.41 1.91
C CYS A 41 -10.77 -10.50 2.60
N ASP A 42 -10.63 -10.64 3.92
CA ASP A 42 -9.60 -9.96 4.71
C ASP A 42 -8.49 -10.92 5.12
N GLY A 43 -7.44 -10.40 5.74
CA GLY A 43 -6.40 -11.23 6.34
C GLY A 43 -5.00 -10.96 5.82
N ALA A 44 -4.11 -11.95 5.99
CA ALA A 44 -2.68 -11.84 5.78
C ALA A 44 -2.27 -11.40 4.36
N VAL A 45 -1.11 -10.75 4.25
CA VAL A 45 -0.49 -10.48 2.95
C VAL A 45 -0.10 -11.79 2.25
N ARG A 46 -0.02 -11.76 0.92
CA ARG A 46 0.37 -12.94 0.10
C ARG A 46 -0.52 -14.17 0.25
N SER A 47 -1.68 -14.06 0.86
CA SER A 47 -2.63 -15.18 1.04
C SER A 47 -3.39 -15.58 -0.24
N GLY A 48 -3.16 -14.89 -1.38
CA GLY A 48 -3.79 -15.22 -2.66
C GLY A 48 -5.20 -14.66 -2.85
N LYS A 49 -5.68 -13.79 -1.97
CA LYS A 49 -7.00 -13.13 -2.05
C LYS A 49 -7.23 -12.46 -3.39
N THR A 50 -6.38 -11.53 -3.79
CA THR A 50 -6.55 -10.70 -4.99
C THR A 50 -6.73 -11.54 -6.26
N VAL A 51 -5.91 -12.59 -6.44
CA VAL A 51 -5.96 -13.45 -7.63
C VAL A 51 -7.30 -14.16 -7.75
N SER A 52 -7.74 -14.84 -6.68
CA SER A 52 -9.01 -15.58 -6.68
C SER A 52 -10.21 -14.65 -6.80
N MET A 53 -10.18 -13.49 -6.12
CA MET A 53 -11.29 -12.52 -6.15
C MET A 53 -11.46 -11.86 -7.51
N CYS A 54 -10.38 -11.40 -8.13
CA CYS A 54 -10.44 -10.75 -9.44
C CYS A 54 -10.98 -11.71 -10.51
N PHE A 55 -10.53 -12.96 -10.49
CA PHE A 55 -11.00 -13.97 -11.43
C PHE A 55 -12.45 -14.36 -11.16
N SER A 56 -12.85 -14.52 -9.88
CA SER A 56 -14.24 -14.74 -9.46
C SER A 56 -15.17 -13.65 -9.96
N TYR A 57 -14.77 -12.39 -9.77
CA TYR A 57 -15.55 -11.22 -10.15
C TYR A 57 -15.84 -11.16 -11.65
N VAL A 58 -14.81 -11.34 -12.48
CA VAL A 58 -15.00 -11.33 -13.95
C VAL A 58 -15.80 -12.55 -14.44
N ASN A 59 -15.58 -13.73 -13.85
CA ASN A 59 -16.38 -14.91 -14.17
C ASN A 59 -17.87 -14.69 -13.88
N TRP A 60 -18.19 -14.18 -12.67
CA TRP A 60 -19.56 -13.84 -12.31
C TRP A 60 -20.16 -12.81 -13.28
N ALA A 61 -19.44 -11.73 -13.54
CA ALA A 61 -19.90 -10.66 -14.42
C ALA A 61 -20.22 -11.16 -15.83
N THR A 62 -19.37 -12.01 -16.42
CA THR A 62 -19.56 -12.53 -17.77
C THR A 62 -20.59 -13.66 -17.84
N TYR A 63 -20.78 -14.40 -16.75
CA TYR A 63 -21.80 -15.43 -16.69
C TYR A 63 -23.21 -14.85 -16.49
N SER A 64 -23.32 -13.79 -15.70
CA SER A 64 -24.61 -13.21 -15.27
C SER A 64 -25.11 -12.06 -16.15
N TYR A 65 -24.23 -11.36 -16.86
CA TYR A 65 -24.56 -10.13 -17.57
C TYR A 65 -23.90 -10.05 -18.95
N ASN A 66 -24.53 -9.29 -19.85
CA ASN A 66 -24.02 -8.95 -21.16
C ASN A 66 -24.35 -7.50 -21.50
N GLY A 67 -23.36 -6.67 -21.83
CA GLY A 67 -23.52 -5.26 -22.15
C GLY A 67 -23.58 -4.34 -20.94
N TYR A 68 -23.14 -4.80 -19.74
CA TYR A 68 -23.24 -4.03 -18.51
C TYR A 68 -21.90 -3.42 -18.09
N ASN A 69 -22.00 -2.39 -17.24
CA ASN A 69 -20.84 -1.72 -16.64
C ASN A 69 -20.53 -2.27 -15.26
N PHE A 70 -19.24 -2.38 -14.99
CA PHE A 70 -18.65 -2.84 -13.75
C PHE A 70 -17.54 -1.92 -13.32
N ALA A 71 -17.14 -1.91 -12.05
CA ALA A 71 -16.00 -1.14 -11.58
C ALA A 71 -14.94 -2.01 -10.91
N ILE A 72 -13.67 -1.63 -11.11
CA ILE A 72 -12.51 -2.16 -10.37
C ILE A 72 -11.83 -0.96 -9.72
N CYS A 73 -11.86 -0.93 -8.40
CA CYS A 73 -11.45 0.23 -7.60
C CYS A 73 -10.24 -0.12 -6.72
N GLY A 74 -9.37 0.85 -6.48
CA GLY A 74 -8.28 0.76 -5.53
C GLY A 74 -7.74 2.14 -5.20
N LYS A 75 -6.68 2.26 -4.40
CA LYS A 75 -6.18 3.55 -3.92
C LYS A 75 -5.89 4.55 -5.05
N THR A 76 -5.22 4.09 -6.11
CA THR A 76 -4.96 4.90 -7.32
C THR A 76 -5.15 4.05 -8.57
N ILE A 77 -5.49 4.67 -9.69
CA ILE A 77 -5.58 3.98 -11.00
C ILE A 77 -4.27 3.26 -11.33
N ALA A 78 -3.12 3.87 -11.04
CA ALA A 78 -1.81 3.28 -11.30
C ALA A 78 -1.57 2.02 -10.47
N SER A 79 -1.95 1.99 -9.18
CA SER A 79 -1.84 0.80 -8.34
C SER A 79 -2.77 -0.32 -8.80
N VAL A 80 -4.03 0.01 -9.13
CA VAL A 80 -5.00 -0.96 -9.67
C VAL A 80 -4.49 -1.59 -10.97
N ARG A 81 -3.97 -0.79 -11.89
CA ARG A 81 -3.42 -1.29 -13.15
C ARG A 81 -2.25 -2.24 -12.95
N ARG A 82 -1.34 -1.93 -12.02
CA ARG A 82 -0.16 -2.74 -11.74
C ARG A 82 -0.52 -4.02 -10.96
N ASN A 83 -1.30 -3.90 -9.91
CA ASN A 83 -1.52 -4.98 -8.94
C ASN A 83 -2.67 -5.91 -9.32
N VAL A 84 -3.69 -5.39 -10.01
CA VAL A 84 -4.92 -6.11 -10.37
C VAL A 84 -5.00 -6.36 -11.87
N ILE A 85 -4.99 -5.29 -12.69
CA ILE A 85 -5.32 -5.41 -14.11
C ILE A 85 -4.28 -6.21 -14.89
N GLN A 86 -2.99 -5.99 -14.63
CA GLN A 86 -1.92 -6.66 -15.36
C GLN A 86 -1.96 -8.20 -15.15
N PRO A 87 -2.00 -8.74 -13.92
CA PRO A 87 -2.14 -10.19 -13.73
C PRO A 87 -3.51 -10.71 -14.18
N LEU A 88 -4.60 -9.96 -13.96
CA LEU A 88 -5.94 -10.36 -14.40
C LEU A 88 -6.02 -10.56 -15.91
N LYS A 89 -5.44 -9.68 -16.70
CA LYS A 89 -5.37 -9.81 -18.17
C LYS A 89 -4.71 -11.14 -18.58
N GLN A 90 -3.59 -11.50 -17.96
CA GLN A 90 -2.90 -12.75 -18.24
C GLN A 90 -3.75 -13.96 -17.90
N MET A 91 -4.40 -13.95 -16.72
CA MET A 91 -5.33 -15.01 -16.29
C MET A 91 -6.49 -15.19 -17.27
N LEU A 92 -7.13 -14.09 -17.66
CA LEU A 92 -8.29 -14.11 -18.55
C LEU A 92 -7.93 -14.63 -19.95
N LEU A 93 -6.84 -14.12 -20.53
CA LEU A 93 -6.37 -14.58 -21.84
C LEU A 93 -6.05 -16.09 -21.84
N SER A 94 -5.44 -16.61 -20.76
CA SER A 94 -5.15 -18.05 -20.63
C SER A 94 -6.41 -18.92 -20.49
N ARG A 95 -7.57 -18.32 -20.23
CA ARG A 95 -8.87 -18.99 -20.08
C ARG A 95 -9.85 -18.67 -21.23
N GLY A 96 -9.34 -18.17 -22.35
CA GLY A 96 -10.14 -17.94 -23.56
C GLY A 96 -11.01 -16.69 -23.53
N TYR A 97 -10.71 -15.72 -22.66
CA TYR A 97 -11.32 -14.39 -22.72
C TYR A 97 -10.60 -13.51 -23.73
N THR A 98 -11.33 -12.57 -24.31
CA THR A 98 -10.76 -11.44 -25.04
C THR A 98 -10.78 -10.20 -24.15
N VAL A 99 -9.65 -9.49 -24.07
CA VAL A 99 -9.52 -8.30 -23.25
C VAL A 99 -8.97 -7.16 -24.10
N GLN A 100 -9.76 -6.08 -24.25
CA GLN A 100 -9.34 -4.83 -24.86
C GLN A 100 -9.16 -3.80 -23.75
N ASP A 101 -8.02 -3.11 -23.72
CA ASP A 101 -7.65 -2.16 -22.68
C ASP A 101 -7.56 -0.75 -23.26
N ASN A 102 -8.60 0.04 -23.06
CA ASN A 102 -8.61 1.46 -23.37
C ASN A 102 -8.01 2.25 -22.21
N ARG A 103 -6.71 2.53 -22.30
CA ARG A 103 -5.98 3.20 -21.21
C ARG A 103 -6.36 4.67 -21.02
N SER A 104 -6.74 5.37 -22.08
CA SER A 104 -7.16 6.79 -21.99
C SER A 104 -8.50 6.95 -21.31
N ALA A 105 -9.45 6.03 -21.56
CA ALA A 105 -10.75 6.01 -20.91
C ALA A 105 -10.76 5.25 -19.56
N ASN A 106 -9.67 4.58 -19.18
CA ASN A 106 -9.60 3.70 -18.02
C ASN A 106 -10.69 2.60 -18.01
N VAL A 107 -10.93 1.95 -19.17
CA VAL A 107 -11.95 0.92 -19.34
C VAL A 107 -11.34 -0.32 -19.96
N LEU A 108 -11.66 -1.50 -19.40
CA LEU A 108 -11.43 -2.77 -20.02
C LEU A 108 -12.74 -3.29 -20.64
N THR A 109 -12.70 -3.65 -21.91
CA THR A 109 -13.79 -4.43 -22.52
C THR A 109 -13.38 -5.90 -22.45
N ILE A 110 -14.17 -6.70 -21.72
CA ILE A 110 -13.91 -8.13 -21.52
C ILE A 110 -15.03 -8.92 -22.15
N SER A 111 -14.65 -9.83 -23.05
CA SER A 111 -15.59 -10.70 -23.75
C SER A 111 -15.22 -12.16 -23.58
N ARG A 112 -16.23 -13.02 -23.53
CA ARG A 112 -16.08 -14.48 -23.51
C ARG A 112 -17.12 -15.16 -24.38
N ILE A 113 -16.70 -16.25 -25.03
CA ILE A 113 -17.59 -17.18 -25.73
C ILE A 113 -17.44 -18.54 -25.05
N TRP A 114 -18.57 -19.19 -24.71
CA TRP A 114 -18.54 -20.51 -24.11
C TRP A 114 -19.75 -21.34 -24.55
N MET A 115 -19.69 -22.64 -24.34
CA MET A 115 -20.81 -23.52 -24.52
C MET A 115 -21.54 -23.74 -23.19
N ASP A 116 -22.84 -23.56 -23.16
CA ASP A 116 -23.69 -23.78 -22.02
C ASP A 116 -24.85 -24.70 -22.45
N LYS A 117 -24.92 -25.91 -21.91
CA LYS A 117 -25.92 -26.92 -22.27
C LYS A 117 -26.09 -27.10 -23.79
N GLY A 118 -25.00 -27.13 -24.53
CA GLY A 118 -25.00 -27.29 -25.98
C GLY A 118 -25.31 -26.02 -26.78
N GLN A 119 -25.58 -24.88 -26.12
CA GLN A 119 -25.82 -23.61 -26.76
C GLN A 119 -24.58 -22.70 -26.64
N ARG A 120 -24.22 -22.01 -27.74
CA ARG A 120 -23.18 -21.01 -27.74
C ARG A 120 -23.66 -19.76 -27.03
N ARG A 121 -22.93 -19.36 -25.95
CA ARG A 121 -23.17 -18.14 -25.22
C ARG A 121 -22.05 -17.16 -25.49
N THR A 122 -22.37 -15.86 -25.47
CA THR A 122 -21.41 -14.75 -25.61
C THR A 122 -21.78 -13.67 -24.61
N ALA A 123 -20.79 -13.13 -23.92
CA ALA A 123 -20.96 -11.93 -23.11
C ALA A 123 -19.80 -10.97 -23.34
N THR A 124 -20.13 -9.68 -23.36
CA THR A 124 -19.19 -8.57 -23.43
C THR A 124 -19.60 -7.54 -22.39
N ASN A 125 -18.69 -7.20 -21.48
CA ASN A 125 -18.95 -6.22 -20.42
C ASN A 125 -17.80 -5.22 -20.29
N TYR A 126 -18.09 -4.07 -19.66
CA TYR A 126 -17.20 -2.92 -19.55
C TYR A 126 -16.78 -2.72 -18.10
N PHE A 127 -15.47 -2.77 -17.83
CA PHE A 127 -14.92 -2.64 -16.48
C PHE A 127 -14.14 -1.34 -16.37
N TYR A 128 -14.74 -0.38 -15.68
CA TYR A 128 -14.15 0.94 -15.40
C TYR A 128 -13.15 0.84 -14.25
N ILE A 129 -12.02 1.52 -14.37
CA ILE A 129 -10.95 1.53 -13.37
C ILE A 129 -10.96 2.87 -12.65
N PHE A 130 -11.12 2.86 -11.33
CA PHE A 130 -11.17 4.05 -10.50
C PHE A 130 -10.10 4.03 -9.40
N GLY A 131 -9.59 5.24 -9.07
CA GLY A 131 -8.84 5.50 -7.84
C GLY A 131 -9.79 6.12 -6.81
N GLY A 132 -9.77 5.63 -5.58
CA GLY A 132 -10.68 6.07 -4.50
C GLY A 132 -9.95 6.38 -3.21
N GLY A 133 -8.69 6.84 -3.27
CA GLY A 133 -7.84 7.05 -2.09
C GLY A 133 -8.11 8.33 -1.30
N ASP A 134 -8.93 9.24 -1.80
CA ASP A 134 -9.29 10.50 -1.14
C ASP A 134 -10.79 10.80 -1.24
N GLU A 135 -11.29 11.73 -0.42
CA GLU A 135 -12.71 12.08 -0.32
C GLU A 135 -13.26 12.69 -1.61
N GLY A 136 -12.44 13.39 -2.40
CA GLY A 136 -12.84 13.95 -3.69
C GLY A 136 -13.06 12.91 -4.79
N SER A 137 -12.52 11.70 -4.59
CA SER A 137 -12.64 10.62 -5.58
C SER A 137 -14.07 10.12 -5.79
N GLN A 138 -15.00 10.37 -4.86
CA GLN A 138 -16.41 10.00 -4.99
C GLN A 138 -17.07 10.61 -6.23
N ASP A 139 -16.62 11.79 -6.68
CA ASP A 139 -17.18 12.48 -7.84
C ASP A 139 -16.86 11.75 -9.15
N LEU A 140 -15.78 10.99 -9.20
CA LEU A 140 -15.35 10.25 -10.39
C LEU A 140 -16.30 9.13 -10.79
N ILE A 141 -17.07 8.58 -9.83
CA ILE A 141 -17.98 7.47 -10.06
C ILE A 141 -19.46 7.92 -10.19
N GLN A 142 -19.70 9.24 -10.10
CA GLN A 142 -21.03 9.79 -10.28
C GLN A 142 -21.52 9.60 -11.72
N GLY A 143 -22.81 9.31 -11.87
CA GLY A 143 -23.45 9.15 -13.19
C GLY A 143 -23.25 7.78 -13.86
N VAL A 144 -22.45 6.87 -13.31
CA VAL A 144 -22.31 5.52 -13.86
C VAL A 144 -23.25 4.56 -13.14
N THR A 145 -24.04 3.81 -13.91
CA THR A 145 -24.83 2.68 -13.38
C THR A 145 -24.01 1.40 -13.49
N LEU A 146 -23.83 0.69 -12.37
CA LEU A 146 -22.98 -0.48 -12.27
C LEU A 146 -23.80 -1.74 -11.93
N ALA A 147 -23.40 -2.88 -12.49
CA ALA A 147 -23.90 -4.21 -12.10
C ALA A 147 -23.07 -4.83 -10.97
N GLY A 148 -21.88 -4.29 -10.68
CA GLY A 148 -21.05 -4.74 -9.57
C GLY A 148 -19.76 -3.95 -9.45
N VAL A 149 -19.07 -4.15 -8.32
CA VAL A 149 -17.79 -3.49 -8.02
C VAL A 149 -16.85 -4.44 -7.27
N LEU A 150 -15.57 -4.35 -7.64
CA LEU A 150 -14.47 -4.99 -6.92
C LEU A 150 -13.59 -3.89 -6.34
N PHE A 151 -13.34 -3.95 -5.03
CA PHE A 151 -12.44 -3.06 -4.30
C PHE A 151 -11.18 -3.83 -3.90
N ASP A 152 -10.05 -3.39 -4.42
CA ASP A 152 -8.73 -3.88 -4.03
C ASP A 152 -8.17 -2.99 -2.92
N GLU A 153 -7.72 -3.63 -1.83
CA GLU A 153 -7.23 -2.94 -0.63
C GLU A 153 -8.22 -1.90 -0.08
N VAL A 154 -9.49 -2.31 0.12
CA VAL A 154 -10.60 -1.40 0.50
C VAL A 154 -10.31 -0.59 1.78
N ALA A 155 -9.49 -1.09 2.69
CA ALA A 155 -9.07 -0.34 3.87
C ALA A 155 -8.22 0.90 3.56
N LEU A 156 -7.71 1.04 2.33
CA LEU A 156 -6.97 2.22 1.88
C LEU A 156 -7.83 3.23 1.10
N LEU A 157 -9.14 2.96 0.98
CA LEU A 157 -10.08 3.80 0.25
C LEU A 157 -10.86 4.72 1.18
N ALA A 158 -11.24 5.89 0.68
CA ALA A 158 -12.15 6.78 1.38
C ALA A 158 -13.53 6.13 1.56
N GLN A 159 -14.11 6.23 2.76
CA GLN A 159 -15.44 5.66 3.03
C GLN A 159 -16.51 6.25 2.12
N SER A 160 -16.46 7.55 1.87
CA SER A 160 -17.38 8.27 0.96
C SER A 160 -17.35 7.68 -0.46
N PHE A 161 -16.15 7.38 -0.99
CA PHE A 161 -15.98 6.76 -2.29
C PHE A 161 -16.61 5.36 -2.34
N VAL A 162 -16.36 4.51 -1.35
CA VAL A 162 -16.90 3.15 -1.30
C VAL A 162 -18.43 3.17 -1.18
N ASN A 163 -18.99 4.06 -0.34
CA ASN A 163 -20.42 4.25 -0.20
C ASN A 163 -21.05 4.70 -1.53
N GLN A 164 -20.41 5.65 -2.22
CA GLN A 164 -20.89 6.12 -3.52
C GLN A 164 -20.83 5.00 -4.57
N ALA A 165 -19.73 4.25 -4.65
CA ALA A 165 -19.56 3.16 -5.61
C ALA A 165 -20.59 2.05 -5.40
N THR A 166 -20.85 1.65 -4.16
CA THR A 166 -21.89 0.65 -3.84
C THR A 166 -23.28 1.15 -4.13
N ALA A 167 -23.58 2.44 -3.89
CA ALA A 167 -24.87 3.07 -4.25
C ALA A 167 -25.12 3.12 -5.77
N ARG A 168 -24.07 3.13 -6.60
CA ARG A 168 -24.19 3.06 -8.07
C ARG A 168 -24.50 1.66 -8.59
N CYS A 169 -24.40 0.63 -7.77
CA CYS A 169 -24.75 -0.73 -8.15
C CYS A 169 -26.27 -0.96 -8.02
N SER A 170 -27.05 -0.34 -8.91
CA SER A 170 -28.51 -0.37 -8.91
C SER A 170 -29.12 -1.39 -9.89
N VAL A 171 -28.30 -2.18 -10.55
CA VAL A 171 -28.75 -3.27 -11.42
C VAL A 171 -29.22 -4.45 -10.55
N GLU A 172 -30.32 -5.11 -10.94
CA GLU A 172 -30.82 -6.28 -10.24
C GLU A 172 -29.76 -7.38 -10.17
N GLY A 173 -29.56 -7.97 -8.98
CA GLY A 173 -28.55 -8.99 -8.74
C GLY A 173 -27.12 -8.46 -8.59
N ALA A 174 -26.92 -7.13 -8.50
CA ALA A 174 -25.60 -6.53 -8.29
C ALA A 174 -24.90 -7.09 -7.05
N LYS A 175 -23.58 -7.27 -7.15
CA LYS A 175 -22.75 -7.83 -6.08
C LYS A 175 -21.43 -7.08 -5.90
N PHE A 176 -20.84 -7.22 -4.69
CA PHE A 176 -19.62 -6.54 -4.28
C PHE A 176 -18.52 -7.52 -3.90
N TRP A 177 -17.27 -7.22 -4.27
CA TRP A 177 -16.07 -7.94 -3.85
C TRP A 177 -15.16 -6.97 -3.10
N PHE A 178 -14.84 -7.26 -1.84
CA PHE A 178 -13.97 -6.46 -0.99
C PHE A 178 -12.74 -7.25 -0.59
N ASN A 179 -11.57 -6.77 -0.96
CA ASN A 179 -10.28 -7.33 -0.59
C ASN A 179 -9.53 -6.34 0.29
N CYS A 180 -8.99 -6.78 1.44
CA CYS A 180 -8.13 -5.93 2.27
C CYS A 180 -7.16 -6.73 3.15
N ASN A 181 -6.14 -6.02 3.61
CA ASN A 181 -5.39 -6.41 4.78
C ASN A 181 -5.96 -5.64 5.98
N PRO A 182 -5.91 -6.22 7.21
CA PRO A 182 -6.39 -5.56 8.40
C PRO A 182 -5.65 -4.29 8.78
N ASP A 183 -6.34 -3.40 9.46
CA ASP A 183 -5.85 -2.18 10.08
C ASP A 183 -6.31 -2.11 11.55
N SER A 184 -6.63 -0.93 12.06
CA SER A 184 -7.23 -0.74 13.39
C SER A 184 -8.60 -1.42 13.50
N PRO A 185 -8.96 -2.01 14.64
CA PRO A 185 -10.31 -2.53 14.88
C PRO A 185 -11.40 -1.44 14.78
N TYR A 186 -11.04 -0.17 14.95
CA TYR A 186 -11.95 0.98 14.80
C TYR A 186 -12.02 1.51 13.36
N HIS A 187 -11.31 0.91 12.44
CA HIS A 187 -11.38 1.29 11.03
C HIS A 187 -12.80 1.14 10.49
N TRP A 188 -13.29 2.14 9.72
CA TRP A 188 -14.67 2.21 9.22
C TRP A 188 -15.12 0.93 8.50
N PHE A 189 -14.23 0.31 7.71
CA PHE A 189 -14.58 -0.90 6.97
C PHE A 189 -14.79 -2.10 7.89
N ASN A 190 -13.97 -2.23 8.94
CA ASN A 190 -14.18 -3.25 9.96
C ASN A 190 -15.51 -3.07 10.68
N GLN A 191 -15.80 -1.83 11.12
CA GLN A 191 -17.01 -1.50 11.88
C GLN A 191 -18.30 -1.65 11.06
N GLU A 192 -18.29 -1.20 9.79
CA GLU A 192 -19.49 -1.10 8.98
C GLU A 192 -19.73 -2.31 8.07
N TRP A 193 -18.70 -3.10 7.75
CA TRP A 193 -18.80 -4.22 6.83
C TRP A 193 -18.45 -5.56 7.46
N ILE A 194 -17.30 -5.69 8.12
CA ILE A 194 -16.84 -6.99 8.63
C ILE A 194 -17.67 -7.39 9.85
N GLN A 195 -17.81 -6.50 10.85
CA GLN A 195 -18.59 -6.79 12.06
C GLN A 195 -20.09 -6.89 11.79
N LYS A 196 -20.57 -6.25 10.72
CA LYS A 196 -21.97 -6.29 10.27
C LYS A 196 -22.17 -7.19 9.04
N SER A 197 -21.29 -8.17 8.79
CA SER A 197 -21.30 -8.95 7.56
C SER A 197 -22.64 -9.69 7.32
N GLU A 198 -23.29 -10.19 8.35
CA GLU A 198 -24.62 -10.83 8.21
C GLU A 198 -25.71 -9.81 7.87
N GLU A 199 -25.74 -8.66 8.50
CA GLU A 199 -26.67 -7.56 8.22
C GLU A 199 -26.49 -7.06 6.77
N LYS A 200 -25.24 -6.93 6.33
CA LYS A 200 -24.86 -6.54 4.95
C LYS A 200 -25.07 -7.66 3.94
N LYS A 201 -25.54 -8.85 4.36
CA LYS A 201 -25.63 -10.04 3.51
C LYS A 201 -24.30 -10.35 2.79
N ALA A 202 -23.18 -10.19 3.51
CA ALA A 202 -21.85 -10.47 3.01
C ALA A 202 -21.39 -11.86 3.45
N LEU A 203 -20.68 -12.56 2.56
CA LEU A 203 -19.87 -13.72 2.90
C LEU A 203 -18.51 -13.19 3.32
N HIS A 204 -18.13 -13.39 4.58
CA HIS A 204 -16.82 -12.97 5.10
C HIS A 204 -15.89 -14.17 5.23
N LEU A 205 -14.70 -14.07 4.63
CA LEU A 205 -13.67 -15.10 4.65
C LEU A 205 -12.35 -14.47 5.09
N HIS A 206 -11.82 -14.98 6.19
CA HIS A 206 -10.52 -14.58 6.70
C HIS A 206 -9.42 -15.48 6.10
N PHE A 207 -8.37 -14.85 5.56
CA PHE A 207 -7.25 -15.50 4.88
C PHE A 207 -5.94 -15.41 5.65
N THR A 208 -5.21 -16.51 5.68
CA THR A 208 -3.82 -16.60 6.16
C THR A 208 -2.88 -16.88 4.98
N MET A 209 -1.56 -16.83 5.19
CA MET A 209 -0.61 -17.21 4.14
C MET A 209 -0.71 -18.69 3.76
N ASP A 210 -1.23 -19.55 4.65
CA ASP A 210 -1.39 -20.97 4.40
C ASP A 210 -2.52 -21.28 3.40
N ASP A 211 -3.44 -20.32 3.22
CA ASP A 211 -4.45 -20.40 2.18
C ASP A 211 -3.91 -20.20 0.76
N ASN A 212 -2.62 -19.85 0.62
CA ASN A 212 -1.95 -19.72 -0.67
C ASN A 212 -0.96 -20.87 -0.91
N LEU A 213 -1.45 -21.93 -1.55
CA LEU A 213 -0.67 -23.14 -1.84
C LEU A 213 0.50 -22.92 -2.82
N SER A 214 0.61 -21.73 -3.42
CA SER A 214 1.73 -21.37 -4.31
C SER A 214 2.95 -20.84 -3.56
N LEU A 215 2.85 -20.56 -2.25
CA LEU A 215 3.96 -20.07 -1.44
C LEU A 215 4.78 -21.24 -0.88
N SER A 216 6.10 -21.19 -1.08
CA SER A 216 7.01 -22.09 -0.36
C SER A 216 7.17 -21.67 1.10
N GLU A 217 7.55 -22.60 1.97
CA GLU A 217 7.82 -22.30 3.39
C GLU A 217 8.93 -21.24 3.54
N GLU A 218 9.97 -21.32 2.70
CA GLU A 218 11.03 -20.31 2.67
C GLU A 218 10.50 -18.89 2.45
N VAL A 219 9.56 -18.73 1.51
CA VAL A 219 8.92 -17.44 1.23
C VAL A 219 8.07 -16.99 2.42
N LYS A 220 7.31 -17.89 3.05
CA LYS A 220 6.51 -17.59 4.24
C LYS A 220 7.39 -17.12 5.39
N GLU A 221 8.47 -17.84 5.71
CA GLU A 221 9.40 -17.46 6.78
C GLU A 221 10.09 -16.12 6.50
N ARG A 222 10.45 -15.85 5.25
CA ARG A 222 10.96 -14.53 4.86
C ARG A 222 9.95 -13.42 5.14
N TYR A 223 8.66 -13.61 4.81
CA TYR A 223 7.63 -12.61 5.13
C TYR A 223 7.41 -12.47 6.62
N LYS A 224 7.38 -13.55 7.39
CA LYS A 224 7.28 -13.51 8.86
C LYS A 224 8.43 -12.71 9.49
N SER A 225 9.64 -12.83 8.95
CA SER A 225 10.81 -12.10 9.47
C SER A 225 10.84 -10.61 9.09
N LEU A 226 10.04 -10.17 8.10
CA LEU A 226 9.99 -8.77 7.67
C LEU A 226 9.15 -7.88 8.60
N TYR A 227 8.24 -8.48 9.36
CA TYR A 227 7.27 -7.74 10.15
C TYR A 227 7.43 -8.05 11.63
N THR A 228 7.17 -7.07 12.49
CA THR A 228 7.18 -7.20 13.95
C THR A 228 6.03 -6.41 14.57
N GLY A 229 5.75 -6.62 15.86
CA GLY A 229 4.75 -5.86 16.60
C GLY A 229 3.36 -5.90 15.97
N VAL A 230 2.73 -4.74 15.85
CA VAL A 230 1.38 -4.58 15.26
C VAL A 230 1.35 -4.99 13.80
N PHE A 231 2.41 -4.74 13.03
CA PHE A 231 2.46 -5.11 11.61
C PHE A 231 2.54 -6.63 11.41
N TYR A 232 3.22 -7.36 12.29
CA TYR A 232 3.17 -8.82 12.30
C TYR A 232 1.75 -9.32 12.54
N LYS A 233 1.06 -8.74 13.54
CA LYS A 233 -0.33 -9.09 13.83
C LYS A 233 -1.26 -8.80 12.66
N ARG A 234 -1.13 -7.61 12.02
CA ARG A 234 -1.98 -7.21 10.88
C ARG A 234 -1.67 -7.96 9.59
N PHE A 235 -0.40 -8.02 9.20
CA PHE A 235 -0.02 -8.49 7.86
C PHE A 235 0.34 -9.97 7.78
N ILE A 236 0.81 -10.56 8.90
CA ILE A 236 1.15 -11.99 8.96
C ILE A 236 0.01 -12.79 9.54
N LEU A 237 -0.52 -12.38 10.70
CA LEU A 237 -1.64 -13.08 11.33
C LEU A 237 -3.01 -12.63 10.78
N GLY A 238 -3.07 -11.53 10.05
CA GLY A 238 -4.30 -11.02 9.45
C GLY A 238 -5.30 -10.44 10.46
N LEU A 239 -4.83 -9.91 11.59
CA LEU A 239 -5.70 -9.50 12.70
C LEU A 239 -6.00 -7.99 12.66
N TRP A 240 -7.25 -7.63 12.92
CA TRP A 240 -7.66 -6.24 13.16
C TRP A 240 -7.28 -5.87 14.59
N VAL A 241 -6.15 -5.21 14.76
CA VAL A 241 -5.60 -4.86 16.08
C VAL A 241 -5.18 -3.41 16.15
N MET A 242 -5.29 -2.84 17.35
CA MET A 242 -4.73 -1.52 17.65
C MET A 242 -3.21 -1.56 17.50
N ALA A 243 -2.66 -0.43 17.13
CA ALA A 243 -1.26 -0.16 17.38
C ALA A 243 -1.13 0.17 18.87
N ASP A 244 -1.18 -0.86 19.70
CA ASP A 244 -0.95 -0.69 21.14
C ASP A 244 0.55 -0.65 21.40
N GLY A 245 1.03 0.46 21.96
CA GLY A 245 2.39 0.61 22.42
C GLY A 245 3.40 1.07 21.36
N VAL A 246 4.65 0.94 21.70
CA VAL A 246 5.84 1.38 20.99
C VAL A 246 5.84 0.92 19.53
N ILE A 247 6.00 1.84 18.60
CA ILE A 247 6.09 1.55 17.15
C ILE A 247 7.25 0.58 16.85
N TYR A 248 8.32 0.68 17.64
CA TYR A 248 9.53 -0.13 17.51
C TYR A 248 9.79 -0.98 18.77
N PRO A 249 8.97 -2.01 19.06
CA PRO A 249 9.13 -2.83 20.27
C PRO A 249 10.45 -3.62 20.31
N MET A 250 11.17 -3.70 19.18
CA MET A 250 12.50 -4.29 19.09
C MET A 250 13.62 -3.30 19.43
N PHE A 251 13.30 -2.03 19.64
CA PHE A 251 14.30 -1.03 20.02
C PHE A 251 14.82 -1.33 21.44
N ASP A 252 16.11 -1.50 21.53
CA ASP A 252 16.81 -1.82 22.77
C ASP A 252 17.98 -0.83 22.90
N PRO A 253 17.93 0.12 23.84
CA PRO A 253 18.99 1.13 23.99
C PRO A 253 20.38 0.52 24.12
N ASP A 254 20.55 -0.61 24.81
CA ASP A 254 21.84 -1.26 25.01
C ASP A 254 22.45 -1.76 23.71
N LYS A 255 21.60 -2.10 22.72
CA LYS A 255 22.02 -2.59 21.39
C LYS A 255 22.11 -1.48 20.35
N HIS A 256 21.15 -0.56 20.38
CA HIS A 256 20.93 0.38 19.28
C HIS A 256 21.47 1.79 19.56
N VAL A 257 21.78 2.13 20.82
CA VAL A 257 22.37 3.43 21.17
C VAL A 257 23.87 3.26 21.44
N LYS A 258 24.70 3.84 20.58
CA LYS A 258 26.15 3.80 20.71
C LYS A 258 26.82 4.83 19.85
N THR A 259 27.95 5.34 20.32
CA THR A 259 28.81 6.20 19.51
C THR A 259 29.52 5.39 18.44
N MET A 260 29.43 5.81 17.20
CA MET A 260 30.13 5.21 16.07
C MET A 260 30.92 6.27 15.30
N ARG A 261 32.22 6.03 15.15
CA ARG A 261 33.09 6.82 14.28
C ARG A 261 33.53 5.95 13.10
N LYS A 262 33.03 6.24 11.92
CA LYS A 262 33.34 5.51 10.67
C LYS A 262 33.63 6.51 9.55
N ASN A 263 34.41 6.08 8.58
CA ASN A 263 34.47 6.76 7.29
C ASN A 263 33.20 6.43 6.51
N TRP A 264 32.16 7.22 6.72
CA TRP A 264 30.85 6.97 6.13
C TRP A 264 30.93 6.95 4.60
N THR A 265 30.34 5.95 3.98
CA THR A 265 30.27 5.85 2.52
C THR A 265 29.36 6.93 1.95
N ARG A 266 28.30 7.26 2.70
CA ARG A 266 27.39 8.37 2.39
C ARG A 266 26.94 9.05 3.66
N ILE A 267 26.73 10.36 3.57
CA ILE A 267 26.08 11.16 4.61
C ILE A 267 24.88 11.86 3.98
N PHE A 268 23.74 11.81 4.66
CA PHE A 268 22.51 12.48 4.22
C PHE A 268 21.75 13.04 5.42
N ILE A 269 20.84 13.96 5.15
CA ILE A 269 19.95 14.54 6.16
C ILE A 269 18.52 14.17 5.83
N SER A 270 17.74 13.83 6.87
CA SER A 270 16.27 13.80 6.82
C SER A 270 15.75 15.00 7.57
N ALA A 271 14.79 15.72 7.00
CA ALA A 271 14.17 16.88 7.61
C ALA A 271 12.64 16.72 7.62
N ASP A 272 12.05 16.93 8.78
CA ASP A 272 10.61 17.13 8.95
C ASP A 272 10.36 18.56 9.40
N PHE A 273 9.45 19.26 8.71
CA PHE A 273 9.23 20.70 8.88
C PHE A 273 7.80 20.98 9.36
N GLY A 274 7.67 21.46 10.58
CA GLY A 274 6.43 21.92 11.17
C GLY A 274 6.48 23.37 11.61
N ILE A 275 5.49 24.20 11.23
CA ILE A 275 5.42 25.60 11.68
C ILE A 275 4.92 25.66 13.13
N GLN A 276 3.89 24.92 13.48
CA GLN A 276 3.33 24.81 14.84
C GLN A 276 3.83 23.58 15.58
N ASN A 277 4.12 22.51 14.87
CA ASN A 277 4.72 21.29 15.38
C ASN A 277 6.26 21.43 15.43
N ALA A 278 6.92 20.38 15.92
CA ALA A 278 8.37 20.37 15.93
C ALA A 278 8.94 20.34 14.50
N THR A 279 10.05 21.08 14.29
CA THR A 279 10.92 20.90 13.14
C THR A 279 12.13 20.09 13.59
N THR A 280 12.43 19.02 12.84
CA THR A 280 13.55 18.12 13.15
C THR A 280 14.47 17.95 11.96
N PHE A 281 15.77 17.83 12.24
CA PHE A 281 16.79 17.41 11.26
C PHE A 281 17.58 16.26 11.84
N GLY A 282 17.77 15.20 11.09
CA GLY A 282 18.64 14.09 11.45
C GLY A 282 19.79 13.95 10.47
N ILE A 283 21.04 13.90 10.96
CA ILE A 283 22.22 13.54 10.16
C ILE A 283 22.42 12.04 10.23
N PHE A 284 22.47 11.38 9.08
CA PHE A 284 22.66 9.94 8.97
C PHE A 284 23.91 9.59 8.16
N GLY A 285 24.68 8.65 8.67
CA GLY A 285 25.78 8.01 7.97
C GLY A 285 25.41 6.61 7.51
N TYR A 286 25.72 6.28 6.26
CA TYR A 286 25.65 4.93 5.72
C TYR A 286 27.06 4.35 5.53
N TYR A 287 27.30 3.17 6.08
CA TYR A 287 28.53 2.43 5.93
C TYR A 287 28.31 1.18 5.08
N ALA A 288 28.72 1.24 3.83
CA ALA A 288 28.40 0.22 2.83
C ALA A 288 28.98 -1.17 3.14
N PRO A 289 30.23 -1.34 3.67
CA PRO A 289 30.77 -2.67 3.96
C PRO A 289 29.90 -3.49 4.90
N GLU A 290 29.26 -2.86 5.89
CA GLU A 290 28.38 -3.53 6.86
C GLU A 290 26.89 -3.38 6.51
N LYS A 291 26.55 -2.62 5.46
CA LYS A 291 25.17 -2.19 5.11
C LYS A 291 24.44 -1.61 6.33
N ARG A 292 25.12 -0.75 7.07
CA ARG A 292 24.68 -0.19 8.35
C ARG A 292 24.37 1.29 8.21
N TYR A 293 23.30 1.70 8.89
CA TYR A 293 22.91 3.10 9.06
C TYR A 293 23.18 3.53 10.50
N HIS A 294 23.59 4.77 10.69
CA HIS A 294 23.78 5.36 12.01
C HIS A 294 23.29 6.81 11.98
N GLN A 295 22.45 7.16 12.94
CA GLN A 295 22.07 8.55 13.17
C GLN A 295 23.18 9.22 13.99
N ILE A 296 23.89 10.12 13.36
CA ILE A 296 25.08 10.80 13.93
C ILE A 296 24.65 11.91 14.89
N ALA A 297 23.61 12.64 14.55
CA ALA A 297 23.10 13.77 15.33
C ALA A 297 21.65 14.05 14.99
N SER A 298 20.95 14.70 15.92
CA SER A 298 19.60 15.23 15.71
C SER A 298 19.48 16.67 16.17
N TYR A 299 18.67 17.45 15.47
CA TYR A 299 18.19 18.77 15.81
C TYR A 299 16.70 18.72 16.05
N TYR A 300 16.24 19.36 17.10
CA TYR A 300 14.82 19.44 17.45
C TYR A 300 14.46 20.87 17.87
N HIS A 301 13.41 21.44 17.27
CA HIS A 301 12.85 22.71 17.68
C HIS A 301 11.33 22.68 17.63
N SER A 302 10.68 22.92 18.77
CA SER A 302 9.23 23.00 18.87
C SER A 302 8.73 24.44 18.86
N GLY A 303 7.98 24.80 17.83
CA GLY A 303 7.38 26.14 17.74
C GLY A 303 6.38 26.44 18.86
N ARG A 304 5.81 25.41 19.50
CA ARG A 304 4.87 25.58 20.63
C ARG A 304 5.56 25.96 21.95
N THR A 305 6.72 25.38 22.22
CA THR A 305 7.41 25.53 23.53
C THR A 305 8.59 26.47 23.48
N GLN A 306 9.23 26.64 22.32
CA GLN A 306 10.46 27.42 22.13
C GLN A 306 10.26 28.68 21.28
N GLY A 307 9.02 28.94 20.83
CA GLY A 307 8.68 30.06 19.94
C GLY A 307 8.84 29.71 18.46
N GLN A 308 8.05 30.38 17.63
CA GLN A 308 8.06 30.14 16.19
C GLN A 308 9.32 30.78 15.55
N LYS A 309 9.96 30.04 14.67
CA LYS A 309 11.04 30.50 13.80
C LYS A 309 10.54 30.74 12.37
N THR A 310 11.17 31.68 11.69
CA THR A 310 11.00 31.87 10.26
C THR A 310 11.72 30.78 9.46
N VAL A 311 11.33 30.57 8.22
CA VAL A 311 11.99 29.61 7.31
C VAL A 311 13.48 29.93 7.16
N ALA A 312 13.83 31.23 7.09
CA ALA A 312 15.23 31.66 6.99
C ALA A 312 16.05 31.32 8.25
N GLU A 313 15.44 31.34 9.43
CA GLU A 313 16.06 30.92 10.69
C GLU A 313 16.30 29.42 10.70
N TYR A 314 15.33 28.61 10.27
CA TYR A 314 15.53 27.16 10.14
C TYR A 314 16.64 26.80 9.13
N VAL A 315 16.78 27.56 8.05
CA VAL A 315 17.88 27.35 7.08
C VAL A 315 19.23 27.70 7.72
N ARG A 316 19.31 28.72 8.54
CA ARG A 316 20.55 29.05 9.30
C ARG A 316 20.90 27.95 10.29
N ASP A 317 19.89 27.48 11.06
CA ASP A 317 20.09 26.40 12.02
C ASP A 317 20.56 25.12 11.31
N LEU A 318 20.02 24.80 10.15
CA LEU A 318 20.44 23.64 9.36
C LEU A 318 21.89 23.76 8.89
N ILE A 319 22.31 24.94 8.45
CA ILE A 319 23.72 25.20 8.07
C ILE A 319 24.62 25.05 9.28
N GLU A 320 24.30 25.68 10.41
CA GLU A 320 25.05 25.58 11.66
C GLU A 320 25.14 24.11 12.12
N PHE A 321 24.03 23.37 12.06
CA PHE A 321 23.96 21.95 12.41
C PHE A 321 24.93 21.10 11.57
N ILE A 322 25.01 21.35 10.27
CA ILE A 322 25.95 20.68 9.37
C ILE A 322 27.39 21.03 9.74
N GLN A 323 27.68 22.32 10.01
CA GLN A 323 29.04 22.82 10.32
C GLN A 323 29.56 22.34 11.67
N VAL A 324 28.71 22.38 12.71
CA VAL A 324 29.06 21.94 14.08
C VAL A 324 29.43 20.45 14.11
N HIS A 325 28.74 19.65 13.32
CA HIS A 325 29.04 18.21 13.25
C HIS A 325 30.12 17.84 12.24
N ASN A 326 30.70 18.87 11.57
CA ASN A 326 31.78 18.72 10.58
C ASN A 326 31.51 17.65 9.55
N VAL A 327 30.29 17.63 9.00
CA VAL A 327 29.84 16.69 7.97
C VAL A 327 29.46 17.43 6.69
N MET A 328 29.52 16.71 5.57
CA MET A 328 29.03 17.24 4.30
C MET A 328 28.04 16.25 3.69
N PRO A 329 26.72 16.51 3.80
CA PRO A 329 25.71 15.62 3.27
C PRO A 329 25.64 15.68 1.75
N GLU A 330 25.40 14.55 1.11
CA GLU A 330 25.17 14.48 -0.35
C GLU A 330 23.78 15.04 -0.73
N TYR A 331 22.80 14.85 0.15
CA TYR A 331 21.42 15.30 -0.08
C TYR A 331 20.67 15.49 1.24
N ILE A 332 19.58 16.24 1.13
CA ILE A 332 18.59 16.44 2.19
C ILE A 332 17.26 15.90 1.66
N THR A 333 16.63 15.00 2.41
CA THR A 333 15.29 14.50 2.11
C THR A 333 14.27 15.26 2.94
N ILE A 334 13.28 15.86 2.29
CA ILE A 334 12.25 16.71 2.92
C ILE A 334 10.87 16.33 2.35
N ASP A 335 9.84 16.38 3.20
CA ASP A 335 8.46 16.22 2.75
C ASP A 335 8.12 17.29 1.68
N PRO A 336 7.52 16.91 0.55
CA PRO A 336 7.11 17.86 -0.49
C PRO A 336 6.16 18.96 -0.01
N SER A 337 5.39 18.74 1.05
CA SER A 337 4.51 19.74 1.66
C SER A 337 5.28 20.93 2.28
N ALA A 338 6.56 20.73 2.64
CA ALA A 338 7.46 21.76 3.15
C ALA A 338 8.02 22.69 2.04
N ALA A 339 7.21 23.04 1.05
CA ALA A 339 7.62 23.82 -0.11
C ALA A 339 8.39 25.13 0.23
N PRO A 340 8.00 25.93 1.25
CA PRO A 340 8.75 27.13 1.62
C PRO A 340 10.21 26.84 2.03
N LEU A 341 10.44 25.81 2.84
CA LEU A 341 11.77 25.40 3.29
C LEU A 341 12.60 24.86 2.12
N ILE A 342 12.02 24.05 1.26
CA ILE A 342 12.67 23.52 0.06
C ILE A 342 13.16 24.63 -0.86
N VAL A 343 12.31 25.65 -1.10
CA VAL A 343 12.66 26.79 -1.96
C VAL A 343 13.83 27.58 -1.36
N GLU A 344 13.79 27.83 -0.04
CA GLU A 344 14.82 28.62 0.63
C GLU A 344 16.18 27.88 0.65
N ILE A 345 16.19 26.58 0.94
CA ILE A 345 17.41 25.75 0.86
C ILE A 345 18.00 25.78 -0.55
N LYS A 346 17.18 25.59 -1.60
CA LYS A 346 17.64 25.57 -3.00
C LYS A 346 18.24 26.91 -3.45
N LYS A 347 17.76 28.04 -2.91
CA LYS A 347 18.28 29.38 -3.22
C LYS A 347 19.54 29.72 -2.44
N ASN A 348 19.79 29.07 -1.33
CA ASN A 348 20.87 29.41 -0.44
C ASN A 348 22.24 29.01 -1.02
N LYS A 349 23.21 30.00 -1.00
CA LYS A 349 24.53 29.83 -1.59
C LYS A 349 25.37 28.72 -0.92
N PHE A 350 25.16 28.43 0.35
CA PHE A 350 25.86 27.36 1.05
C PHE A 350 25.57 26.00 0.39
N PHE A 351 24.31 25.65 0.22
CA PHE A 351 23.89 24.36 -0.37
C PHE A 351 24.29 24.26 -1.84
N GLN A 352 24.24 25.36 -2.58
CA GLN A 352 24.68 25.42 -3.98
C GLN A 352 26.21 25.20 -4.11
N ARG A 353 27.02 25.88 -3.29
CA ARG A 353 28.47 25.72 -3.30
C ARG A 353 28.93 24.31 -2.98
N HIS A 354 28.24 23.65 -2.06
CA HIS A 354 28.59 22.31 -1.62
C HIS A 354 27.85 21.21 -2.42
N ASN A 355 27.10 21.60 -3.45
CA ASN A 355 26.34 20.69 -4.33
C ASN A 355 25.40 19.73 -3.57
N ILE A 356 24.79 20.22 -2.46
CA ILE A 356 23.86 19.45 -1.64
C ILE A 356 22.50 19.43 -2.31
N ARG A 357 22.03 18.26 -2.69
CA ARG A 357 20.74 18.07 -3.39
C ARG A 357 19.58 18.06 -2.41
N VAL A 358 18.41 18.56 -2.82
CA VAL A 358 17.15 18.40 -2.08
C VAL A 358 16.28 17.40 -2.80
N LEU A 359 15.96 16.30 -2.14
CA LEU A 359 15.16 15.20 -2.65
C LEU A 359 13.79 15.14 -1.94
N PRO A 360 12.70 14.84 -2.66
CA PRO A 360 11.40 14.65 -2.03
C PRO A 360 11.40 13.38 -1.18
N ALA A 361 10.83 13.45 0.03
CA ALA A 361 10.57 12.29 0.85
C ALA A 361 9.48 11.40 0.20
N LYS A 362 9.59 10.09 0.43
CA LYS A 362 8.54 9.14 0.06
C LYS A 362 7.63 8.96 1.28
N ASN A 363 6.44 9.53 1.21
CA ASN A 363 5.50 9.60 2.35
C ASN A 363 4.70 8.30 2.59
N ASN A 364 5.29 7.15 2.35
CA ASN A 364 4.70 5.88 2.77
C ASN A 364 5.18 5.56 4.19
N VAL A 365 4.42 6.01 5.19
CA VAL A 365 4.73 5.85 6.61
C VAL A 365 4.90 4.38 6.98
N GLU A 366 4.00 3.50 6.53
CA GLU A 366 4.07 2.07 6.81
C GLU A 366 5.35 1.43 6.29
N LEU A 367 5.73 1.73 5.04
CA LEU A 367 6.97 1.24 4.46
C LEU A 367 8.19 1.78 5.22
N GLY A 368 8.15 3.03 5.66
CA GLY A 368 9.19 3.65 6.49
C GLY A 368 9.40 2.89 7.79
N ILE A 369 8.30 2.64 8.53
CA ILE A 369 8.33 1.87 9.78
C ILE A 369 8.84 0.45 9.56
N GLN A 370 8.41 -0.23 8.50
CA GLN A 370 8.88 -1.59 8.16
C GLN A 370 10.39 -1.63 7.91
N VAL A 371 10.92 -0.67 7.14
CA VAL A 371 12.36 -0.59 6.84
C VAL A 371 13.16 -0.36 8.11
N VAL A 372 12.75 0.57 8.96
CA VAL A 372 13.44 0.87 10.24
C VAL A 372 13.35 -0.32 11.18
N SER A 373 12.17 -0.97 11.31
CA SER A 373 11.99 -2.18 12.11
C SER A 373 12.92 -3.32 11.65
N TYR A 374 13.01 -3.54 10.35
CA TYR A 374 13.93 -4.53 9.79
C TYR A 374 15.40 -4.22 10.12
N LEU A 375 15.82 -2.96 9.96
CA LEU A 375 17.19 -2.54 10.23
C LEU A 375 17.54 -2.66 11.72
N LEU A 376 16.62 -2.33 12.62
CA LEU A 376 16.77 -2.52 14.07
C LEU A 376 16.92 -4.01 14.40
N ASN A 377 16.03 -4.88 13.92
CA ASN A 377 16.11 -6.32 14.14
C ASN A 377 17.43 -6.94 13.66
N GLN A 378 17.98 -6.43 12.55
CA GLN A 378 19.26 -6.87 12.02
C GLN A 378 20.47 -6.20 12.73
N GLY A 379 20.24 -5.33 13.71
CA GLY A 379 21.28 -4.52 14.34
C GLY A 379 22.01 -3.60 13.35
N LYS A 380 21.36 -3.23 12.25
CA LYS A 380 21.91 -2.39 11.17
C LYS A 380 21.51 -0.93 11.24
N PHE A 381 20.71 -0.55 12.21
CA PHE A 381 20.39 0.83 12.53
C PHE A 381 20.76 1.14 13.97
N THR A 382 21.47 2.24 14.18
CA THR A 382 21.92 2.68 15.49
C THR A 382 21.85 4.19 15.59
N LEU A 383 21.75 4.72 16.82
CA LEU A 383 21.70 6.14 17.12
C LEU A 383 22.89 6.53 18.01
N ASP A 384 23.44 7.72 17.79
CA ASP A 384 24.40 8.29 18.73
C ASP A 384 23.69 8.70 20.04
N PRO A 385 24.29 8.55 21.22
CA PRO A 385 23.69 8.95 22.51
C PRO A 385 23.28 10.42 22.58
N SER A 386 23.80 11.29 21.71
CA SER A 386 23.41 12.69 21.61
C SER A 386 21.99 12.89 21.01
N CYS A 387 21.44 11.91 20.31
CA CYS A 387 20.11 11.95 19.69
C CYS A 387 19.00 11.69 20.72
N LYS A 388 18.95 12.43 21.81
CA LYS A 388 18.09 12.16 22.97
C LYS A 388 16.61 12.09 22.63
N ASN A 389 16.09 13.07 21.88
CA ASN A 389 14.65 13.11 21.52
C ASN A 389 14.26 11.88 20.66
N ASP A 390 15.09 11.53 19.68
CA ASP A 390 14.82 10.35 18.84
C ASP A 390 14.86 9.05 19.66
N ILE A 391 15.82 8.93 20.61
CA ILE A 391 15.93 7.76 21.50
C ILE A 391 14.67 7.63 22.36
N GLU A 392 14.15 8.73 22.91
CA GLU A 392 12.91 8.76 23.69
C GLU A 392 11.71 8.37 22.82
N GLU A 393 11.60 8.91 21.60
CA GLU A 393 10.52 8.57 20.66
C GLU A 393 10.57 7.10 20.18
N PHE A 394 11.77 6.53 19.99
CA PHE A 394 11.91 5.10 19.67
C PHE A 394 11.49 4.19 20.83
N GLY A 395 11.59 4.65 22.07
CA GLY A 395 11.24 3.91 23.28
C GLY A 395 9.81 4.12 23.79
N SER A 396 9.06 5.04 23.16
CA SER A 396 7.71 5.44 23.63
C SER A 396 6.57 4.72 22.91
#